data_5a67bfe9e6c4ebdffc8444eff5f8d15e
#
_entry.id   5a67bfe9e6c4ebdffc8444eff5f8d15e
#
_cell.length_a   1.000
_cell.length_b   1.000
_cell.length_c   1.000
_cell.angle_alpha   90.00
_cell.angle_beta   90.00
_cell.angle_gamma   90.00
#
_symmetry.space_group_name_H-M   'P 1'
#
loop_
_entity.id
_entity.type
_entity.pdbx_description
1 polymer ?
#
loop_
_entity_poly.entity_id
_entity_poly.type
_entity_poly.pdbx_seq_one_letter_code
_entity_poly.pdbx_strand_id
1 'polypeptide(L)' 'MPEIRQVMEQVEVELRRATALHGPMRSSHEGLGVLVEEMLELVLAVTTNDLAAVTAEALQVAAMGARIVLDLAPSDPS' A
#
# COMPACT_ATOMS: atom_id res chain seq x y z
N MET A 1 8.64 -15.48 -12.88
CA MET A 1 8.84 -14.15 -12.26
C MET A 1 7.90 -13.16 -12.91
N PRO A 2 7.11 -12.40 -12.14
CA PRO A 2 6.20 -11.43 -12.71
C PRO A 2 6.94 -10.25 -13.33
N GLU A 3 6.34 -9.67 -14.36
CA GLU A 3 6.85 -8.44 -14.96
C GLU A 3 6.40 -7.22 -14.14
N ILE A 4 7.10 -6.10 -14.33
CA ILE A 4 6.78 -4.86 -13.62
C ILE A 4 5.32 -4.48 -13.84
N ARG A 5 4.82 -4.57 -15.08
CA ARG A 5 3.42 -4.24 -15.37
C ARG A 5 2.45 -5.08 -14.56
N GLN A 6 2.72 -6.38 -14.42
CA GLN A 6 1.86 -7.27 -13.63
C GLN A 6 1.86 -6.88 -12.16
N VAL A 7 3.02 -6.51 -11.62
CA VAL A 7 3.12 -6.05 -10.23
C VAL A 7 2.35 -4.74 -10.05
N MET A 8 2.48 -3.80 -10.99
CA MET A 8 1.76 -2.52 -10.91
C MET A 8 0.25 -2.71 -11.03
N GLU A 9 -0.20 -3.67 -11.82
CA GLU A 9 -1.63 -4.02 -11.89
C GLU A 9 -2.14 -4.52 -10.54
N GLN A 10 -1.35 -5.33 -9.85
CA GLN A 10 -1.72 -5.81 -8.51
C GLN A 10 -1.79 -4.66 -7.51
N VAL A 11 -0.85 -3.72 -7.58
CA VAL A 11 -0.87 -2.51 -6.73
C VAL A 11 -2.13 -1.70 -7.01
N GLU A 12 -2.48 -1.53 -8.27
CA GLU A 12 -3.69 -0.78 -8.65
C GLU A 12 -4.95 -1.44 -8.09
N VAL A 13 -5.07 -2.76 -8.19
CA VAL A 13 -6.23 -3.49 -7.66
C VAL A 13 -6.36 -3.25 -6.16
N GLU A 14 -5.26 -3.39 -5.42
CA GLU A 14 -5.27 -3.16 -3.97
C GLU A 14 -5.56 -1.71 -3.60
N LEU A 15 -5.00 -0.77 -4.36
CA LEU A 15 -5.25 0.65 -4.15
C LEU A 15 -6.73 0.98 -4.34
N ARG A 16 -7.35 0.47 -5.41
CA ARG A 16 -8.78 0.68 -5.66
C ARG A 16 -9.64 0.04 -4.57
N ARG A 17 -9.28 -1.18 -4.15
CA ARG A 17 -10.01 -1.87 -3.09
C ARG A 17 -9.95 -1.10 -1.77
N ALA A 18 -8.76 -0.67 -1.37
CA ALA A 18 -8.57 0.07 -0.12
C ALA A 18 -9.28 1.43 -0.15
N THR A 19 -9.21 2.12 -1.27
CA THR A 19 -9.89 3.42 -1.44
C THR A 19 -11.41 3.28 -1.34
N ALA A 20 -11.96 2.25 -1.97
CA ALA A 20 -13.40 1.99 -1.91
C ALA A 20 -13.86 1.59 -0.51
N LEU A 21 -13.01 0.85 0.22
CA LEU A 21 -13.35 0.31 1.52
C LEU A 21 -13.22 1.35 2.64
N HIS A 22 -12.18 2.19 2.60
CA HIS A 22 -11.82 3.07 3.71
C HIS A 22 -12.05 4.56 3.42
N GLY A 23 -12.29 4.93 2.17
CA GLY A 23 -12.36 6.33 1.76
C GLY A 23 -11.01 7.01 1.80
N PRO A 24 -10.95 8.34 1.58
CA PRO A 24 -9.68 9.05 1.53
C PRO A 24 -9.03 9.22 2.89
N MET A 25 -7.71 9.23 2.93
CA MET A 25 -6.95 9.59 4.12
C MET A 25 -7.14 11.07 4.41
N ARG A 26 -7.27 11.41 5.69
CA ARG A 26 -7.58 12.79 6.12
C ARG A 26 -6.34 13.60 6.46
N SER A 27 -5.22 12.94 6.77
CA SER A 27 -4.00 13.62 7.18
C SER A 27 -2.78 12.74 6.92
N SER A 28 -1.61 13.37 6.90
CA SER A 28 -0.35 12.64 6.76
C SER A 28 -0.08 11.75 7.97
N HIS A 29 -0.54 12.14 9.15
CA HIS A 29 -0.40 11.30 10.36
C HIS A 29 -1.24 10.04 10.25
N GLU A 30 -2.45 10.13 9.74
CA GLU A 30 -3.28 8.96 9.49
C GLU A 30 -2.62 8.05 8.45
N GLY A 31 -2.12 8.63 7.36
CA GLY A 31 -1.42 7.87 6.32
C GLY A 31 -0.19 7.16 6.85
N LEU A 32 0.61 7.83 7.65
CA LEU A 32 1.79 7.23 8.27
C LEU A 32 1.40 6.08 9.20
N GLY A 33 0.37 6.27 10.02
CA GLY A 33 -0.10 5.23 10.95
C GLY A 33 -0.52 3.97 10.22
N VAL A 34 -1.30 4.10 9.16
CA VAL A 34 -1.73 2.95 8.35
C VAL A 34 -0.53 2.28 7.69
N LEU A 35 0.41 3.06 7.14
CA LEU A 35 1.60 2.53 6.50
C LEU A 35 2.46 1.75 7.51
N VAL A 36 2.63 2.27 8.73
CA VAL A 36 3.42 1.60 9.77
C VAL A 36 2.77 0.26 10.15
N GLU A 37 1.45 0.20 10.27
CA GLU A 37 0.75 -1.05 10.55
C GLU A 37 1.04 -2.10 9.49
N GLU A 38 0.98 -1.74 8.21
CA GLU A 38 1.28 -2.64 7.11
C GLU A 38 2.76 -3.07 7.12
N MET A 39 3.66 -2.14 7.46
CA MET A 39 5.08 -2.46 7.58
C MET A 39 5.34 -3.45 8.70
N LEU A 40 4.64 -3.33 9.83
CA LEU A 40 4.78 -4.29 10.93
C LEU A 40 4.30 -5.69 10.51
N GLU A 41 3.23 -5.78 9.74
CA GLU A 41 2.76 -7.05 9.20
C GLU A 41 3.79 -7.65 8.24
N LEU A 42 4.45 -6.82 7.43
CA LEU A 42 5.53 -7.27 6.56
C LEU A 42 6.71 -7.81 7.38
N VAL A 43 7.08 -7.12 8.45
CA VAL A 43 8.16 -7.58 9.35
C VAL A 43 7.82 -8.98 9.90
N LEU A 44 6.59 -9.17 10.36
CA LEU A 44 6.16 -10.46 10.89
C LEU A 44 6.20 -11.55 9.81
N ALA A 45 5.76 -11.23 8.59
CA ALA A 45 5.80 -12.19 7.49
C ALA A 45 7.26 -12.61 7.17
N VAL A 46 8.18 -11.65 7.17
CA VAL A 46 9.60 -11.92 6.93
C VAL A 46 10.17 -12.84 8.03
N THR A 47 9.78 -12.62 9.28
CA THR A 47 10.27 -13.45 10.40
C THR A 47 9.77 -14.88 10.33
N THR A 48 8.63 -15.12 9.70
CA THR A 48 8.10 -16.49 9.52
C THR A 48 8.66 -17.17 8.27
N ASN A 49 9.39 -16.44 7.44
CA ASN A 49 10.01 -16.97 6.21
C ASN A 49 8.98 -17.51 5.19
N ASP A 50 7.77 -17.01 5.23
CA ASP A 50 6.70 -17.38 4.29
C ASP A 50 6.71 -16.40 3.13
N LEU A 51 7.27 -16.80 1.99
CA LEU A 51 7.39 -15.91 0.84
C LEU A 51 6.03 -15.47 0.27
N ALA A 52 5.01 -16.31 0.36
CA ALA A 52 3.68 -15.91 -0.09
C ALA A 52 3.13 -14.77 0.78
N ALA A 53 3.30 -14.88 2.10
CA ALA A 53 2.90 -13.83 3.04
C ALA A 53 3.75 -12.58 2.84
N VAL A 54 5.05 -12.72 2.64
CA VAL A 54 5.96 -11.58 2.40
C VAL A 54 5.51 -10.78 1.18
N THR A 55 5.23 -11.47 0.07
CA THR A 55 4.83 -10.77 -1.16
C THR A 55 3.47 -10.14 -1.02
N ALA A 56 2.52 -10.78 -0.33
CA ALA A 56 1.20 -10.21 -0.07
C ALA A 56 1.31 -8.94 0.79
N GLU A 57 2.10 -8.97 1.86
CA GLU A 57 2.25 -7.81 2.74
C GLU A 57 3.05 -6.69 2.07
N ALA A 58 4.06 -7.03 1.27
CA ALA A 58 4.79 -6.02 0.50
C ALA A 58 3.88 -5.29 -0.48
N LEU A 59 2.95 -6.01 -1.09
CA LEU A 59 1.95 -5.42 -1.98
C LEU A 59 1.06 -4.43 -1.23
N GLN A 60 0.66 -4.76 0.00
CA GLN A 60 -0.12 -3.86 0.86
C GLN A 60 0.66 -2.60 1.22
N VAL A 61 1.95 -2.73 1.54
CA VAL A 61 2.81 -1.57 1.82
C VAL A 61 2.88 -0.65 0.60
N ALA A 62 3.07 -1.23 -0.59
CA ALA A 62 3.12 -0.46 -1.83
C ALA A 62 1.80 0.27 -2.09
N ALA A 63 0.67 -0.42 -1.91
CA ALA A 63 -0.65 0.17 -2.11
C ALA A 63 -0.93 1.29 -1.10
N MET A 64 -0.49 1.14 0.15
CA MET A 64 -0.68 2.19 1.16
C MET A 64 0.18 3.41 0.85
N GLY A 65 1.41 3.22 0.39
CA GLY A 65 2.24 4.33 -0.09
C GLY A 65 1.58 5.07 -1.25
N ALA A 66 1.08 4.34 -2.23
CA ALA A 66 0.37 4.91 -3.36
C ALA A 66 -0.89 5.67 -2.92
N ARG A 67 -1.60 5.15 -1.92
CA ARG A 67 -2.81 5.78 -1.37
C ARG A 67 -2.49 7.12 -0.71
N ILE A 68 -1.38 7.21 0.00
CA ILE A 68 -0.92 8.49 0.58
C ILE A 68 -0.73 9.52 -0.54
N VAL A 69 -0.08 9.14 -1.62
CA VAL A 69 0.13 10.03 -2.76
C VAL A 69 -1.20 10.42 -3.39
N LEU A 70 -2.08 9.46 -3.60
CA LEU A 70 -3.39 9.70 -4.22
C LEU A 70 -4.23 10.69 -3.43
N ASP A 71 -4.28 10.52 -2.11
CA ASP A 71 -5.20 11.25 -1.25
C ASP A 71 -4.63 12.58 -0.75
N LEU A 72 -3.32 12.68 -0.59
CA LEU A 72 -2.69 13.80 0.09
C LEU A 72 -1.76 14.63 -0.77
N ALA A 73 -1.47 14.22 -2.00
CA ALA A 73 -0.62 15.02 -2.87
C ALA A 73 -1.27 16.38 -3.16
N PRO A 74 -0.49 17.47 -3.14
CA PRO A 74 -1.04 18.77 -3.48
C PRO A 74 -1.60 18.78 -4.90
N SER A 75 -2.68 19.54 -5.11
CA SER A 75 -3.23 19.72 -6.44
C SER A 75 -2.21 20.41 -7.34
N ASP A 76 -2.14 19.95 -8.58
CA ASP A 76 -1.28 20.60 -9.58
C ASP A 76 -1.83 22.00 -9.84
N PRO A 77 -1.01 23.04 -9.71
CA PRO A 77 -1.46 24.43 -9.91
C PRO A 77 -1.66 24.82 -11.37
N SER A 78 -1.67 23.87 -12.28
CA SER A 78 -1.83 24.12 -13.71
C SER A 78 -3.10 24.87 -14.08
#